data_16cb5d6239d61b8d6f5b0397bfa12ba7
#
_entry.id   16cb5d6239d61b8d6f5b0397bfa12ba7
#
_cell.length_a   1.000
_cell.length_b   1.000
_cell.length_c   1.000
_cell.angle_alpha   90.00
_cell.angle_beta   90.00
_cell.angle_gamma   90.00
#
_symmetry.space_group_name_H-M   'P 1'
#
loop_
_entity.id
_entity.type
_entity.pdbx_description
1 polymer ?
#
loop_
_entity_poly.entity_id
_entity_poly.type
_entity_poly.pdbx_seq_one_letter_code
_entity_poly.pdbx_strand_id
1 'polypeptide(L)'
;MNTQSLRTLVVDDDHPYSILLKKSLTGRGHSVVVCDSAEDAFRRLQKEHFDIVLLDYKMEGTSGINVLQWMYGKKIDIPVILITGYGSEEIHEEAYKWGASEYFVKGEMDNIRLPVMVEQVYNKHKAQRARSK
;
A
#
# COMPACT_ATOMS: atom_id res chain seq x y z
N MET A 1 14.19 -6.68 20.40
CA MET A 1 13.39 -7.01 19.22
C MET A 1 12.38 -5.91 18.92
N ASN A 2 12.36 -5.46 17.71
CA ASN A 2 11.42 -4.43 17.33
C ASN A 2 10.04 -5.03 17.04
N THR A 3 9.03 -4.54 17.74
CA THR A 3 7.67 -5.01 17.55
C THR A 3 6.77 -3.90 17.06
N GLN A 4 7.34 -3.10 16.17
CA GLN A 4 6.60 -1.98 15.59
C GLN A 4 5.29 -2.46 14.97
N SER A 5 4.19 -1.90 15.42
CA SER A 5 2.87 -2.19 14.88
C SER A 5 2.48 -1.08 13.91
N LEU A 6 2.36 -1.43 12.65
CA LEU A 6 2.01 -0.48 11.62
C LEU A 6 0.51 -0.50 11.37
N ARG A 7 -0.06 0.67 11.22
CA ARG A 7 -1.45 0.78 10.82
C ARG A 7 -1.50 0.83 9.29
N THR A 8 -2.03 -0.22 8.69
CA THR A 8 -1.96 -0.47 7.26
C THR A 8 -3.33 -0.32 6.62
N LEU A 9 -3.40 0.44 5.53
CA LEU A 9 -4.60 0.53 4.72
C LEU A 9 -4.41 -0.36 3.50
N VAL A 10 -5.34 -1.29 3.28
CA VAL A 10 -5.35 -2.14 2.09
C VAL A 10 -6.51 -1.68 1.22
N VAL A 11 -6.22 -1.28 -0.02
CA VAL A 11 -7.23 -0.82 -0.97
C VAL A 11 -7.28 -1.83 -2.11
N ASP A 12 -8.30 -2.67 -2.12
CA ASP A 12 -8.40 -3.76 -3.08
C ASP A 12 -9.84 -4.27 -3.11
N ASP A 13 -10.43 -4.39 -4.30
CA ASP A 13 -11.78 -4.92 -4.44
C ASP A 13 -11.80 -6.46 -4.59
N ASP A 14 -10.64 -7.09 -4.60
CA ASP A 14 -10.50 -8.54 -4.59
C ASP A 14 -10.56 -9.02 -3.14
N HIS A 15 -11.74 -9.41 -2.68
CA HIS A 15 -11.96 -9.75 -1.28
C HIS A 15 -11.13 -10.94 -0.80
N PRO A 16 -11.03 -12.05 -1.56
CA PRO A 16 -10.18 -13.14 -1.13
C PRO A 16 -8.72 -12.73 -0.93
N TYR A 17 -8.21 -11.91 -1.82
CA TYR A 17 -6.81 -11.46 -1.71
C TYR A 17 -6.61 -10.52 -0.53
N SER A 18 -7.54 -9.59 -0.31
CA SER A 18 -7.41 -8.68 0.83
C SER A 18 -7.51 -9.41 2.17
N ILE A 19 -8.27 -10.49 2.24
CA ILE A 19 -8.32 -11.34 3.43
C ILE A 19 -6.95 -11.98 3.68
N LEU A 20 -6.29 -12.47 2.62
CA LEU A 20 -4.95 -13.04 2.74
C LEU A 20 -3.95 -12.01 3.24
N LEU A 21 -3.99 -10.80 2.68
CA LEU A 21 -3.11 -9.72 3.12
C LEU A 21 -3.35 -9.38 4.59
N LYS A 22 -4.61 -9.29 4.98
CA LYS A 22 -4.95 -8.97 6.35
C LYS A 22 -4.44 -10.02 7.32
N LYS A 23 -4.63 -11.30 7.00
CA LYS A 23 -4.14 -12.39 7.85
C LYS A 23 -2.63 -12.35 7.99
N SER A 24 -1.93 -12.14 6.88
CA SER A 24 -0.48 -12.09 6.88
C SER A 24 0.05 -10.97 7.77
N LEU A 25 -0.53 -9.79 7.63
CA LEU A 25 -0.07 -8.62 8.36
C LEU A 25 -0.49 -8.65 9.84
N THR A 26 -1.72 -9.06 10.13
CA THR A 26 -2.15 -9.14 11.53
C THR A 26 -1.41 -10.24 12.28
N GLY A 27 -1.03 -11.31 11.59
CA GLY A 27 -0.21 -12.37 12.18
C GLY A 27 1.16 -11.89 12.62
N ARG A 28 1.62 -10.77 12.07
CA ARG A 28 2.90 -10.15 12.42
C ARG A 28 2.72 -8.99 13.41
N GLY A 29 1.50 -8.73 13.85
CA GLY A 29 1.24 -7.70 14.84
C GLY A 29 0.81 -6.35 14.30
N HIS A 30 0.59 -6.24 12.99
CA HIS A 30 0.12 -4.98 12.39
C HIS A 30 -1.40 -4.90 12.43
N SER A 31 -1.94 -3.70 12.43
CA SER A 31 -3.38 -3.51 12.30
C SER A 31 -3.69 -3.19 10.84
N VAL A 32 -4.84 -3.68 10.36
CA VAL A 32 -5.19 -3.58 8.95
C VAL A 32 -6.63 -3.11 8.81
N VAL A 33 -6.82 -2.08 7.97
CA VAL A 33 -8.13 -1.62 7.54
C VAL A 33 -8.22 -1.91 6.05
N VAL A 34 -9.30 -2.53 5.62
CA VAL A 34 -9.51 -2.89 4.21
C VAL A 34 -10.59 -2.00 3.62
N CYS A 35 -10.29 -1.39 2.47
CA CYS A 35 -11.24 -0.66 1.64
C CYS A 35 -11.40 -1.40 0.33
N ASP A 36 -12.59 -1.37 -0.25
CA ASP A 36 -12.84 -1.99 -1.54
C ASP A 36 -13.10 -0.99 -2.67
N SER A 37 -12.88 0.29 -2.42
CA SER A 37 -13.08 1.33 -3.44
C SER A 37 -12.14 2.49 -3.22
N ALA A 38 -11.91 3.25 -4.31
CA ALA A 38 -11.10 4.47 -4.24
C ALA A 38 -11.78 5.52 -3.36
N GLU A 39 -13.10 5.64 -3.46
CA GLU A 39 -13.86 6.62 -2.67
C GLU A 39 -13.68 6.37 -1.17
N ASP A 40 -13.76 5.12 -0.74
CA ASP A 40 -13.57 4.79 0.66
C ASP A 40 -12.13 5.08 1.10
N ALA A 41 -11.18 4.79 0.22
CA ALA A 41 -9.77 5.09 0.50
C ALA A 41 -9.56 6.59 0.66
N PHE A 42 -10.11 7.40 -0.24
CA PHE A 42 -10.00 8.86 -0.15
C PHE A 42 -10.55 9.38 1.17
N ARG A 43 -11.73 8.89 1.56
CA ARG A 43 -12.37 9.30 2.80
C ARG A 43 -11.51 8.94 4.00
N ARG A 44 -11.01 7.72 4.04
CA ARG A 44 -10.21 7.25 5.18
C ARG A 44 -8.87 7.94 5.28
N LEU A 45 -8.21 8.16 4.14
CA LEU A 45 -6.91 8.84 4.13
C LEU A 45 -7.00 10.30 4.58
N GLN A 46 -8.16 10.92 4.43
CA GLN A 46 -8.36 12.29 4.90
C GLN A 46 -8.68 12.37 6.39
N LYS A 47 -9.23 11.32 6.97
CA LYS A 47 -9.73 11.34 8.35
C LYS A 47 -8.90 10.55 9.34
N GLU A 48 -8.13 9.59 8.87
CA GLU A 48 -7.42 8.64 9.73
C GLU A 48 -5.94 8.63 9.38
N HIS A 49 -5.14 8.29 10.36
CA HIS A 49 -3.71 8.13 10.15
C HIS A 49 -3.38 6.70 9.73
N PHE A 50 -2.59 6.55 8.70
CA PHE A 50 -2.04 5.26 8.29
C PHE A 50 -0.54 5.37 8.11
N ASP A 51 0.17 4.30 8.43
CA ASP A 51 1.62 4.24 8.29
C ASP A 51 2.03 3.82 6.89
N ILE A 52 1.21 3.03 6.22
CA ILE A 52 1.51 2.51 4.89
C ILE A 52 0.21 2.10 4.19
N VAL A 53 0.22 2.18 2.86
CA VAL A 53 -0.92 1.81 2.02
C VAL A 53 -0.49 0.70 1.07
N LEU A 54 -1.27 -0.38 1.01
CA LEU A 54 -1.16 -1.41 -0.02
C LEU A 54 -2.31 -1.20 -0.98
N LEU A 55 -2.00 -0.94 -2.23
CA LEU A 55 -2.96 -0.40 -3.20
C LEU A 55 -3.01 -1.27 -4.45
N ASP A 56 -4.17 -1.85 -4.73
CA ASP A 56 -4.36 -2.63 -5.95
C ASP A 56 -4.38 -1.72 -7.17
N TYR A 57 -3.72 -2.13 -8.22
CA TYR A 57 -3.69 -1.37 -9.47
C TYR A 57 -5.07 -1.33 -10.13
N LYS A 58 -5.73 -2.48 -10.24
CA LYS A 58 -6.98 -2.58 -10.97
C LYS A 58 -8.15 -2.72 -10.01
N MET A 59 -9.04 -1.75 -10.03
CA MET A 59 -10.27 -1.76 -9.25
C MET A 59 -11.43 -1.41 -10.16
N GLU A 60 -12.63 -1.83 -9.78
CA GLU A 60 -13.82 -1.52 -10.56
C GLU A 60 -13.99 0.00 -10.65
N GLY A 61 -14.10 0.50 -11.86
CA GLY A 61 -14.35 1.91 -12.12
C GLY A 61 -13.16 2.85 -12.00
N THR A 62 -12.00 2.34 -11.58
CA THR A 62 -10.83 3.20 -11.42
C THR A 62 -9.55 2.36 -11.39
N SER A 63 -8.41 3.01 -11.16
CA SER A 63 -7.15 2.30 -10.99
C SER A 63 -6.40 2.84 -9.78
N GLY A 64 -5.47 2.03 -9.28
CA GLY A 64 -4.62 2.46 -8.18
C GLY A 64 -3.75 3.67 -8.55
N ILE A 65 -3.44 3.83 -9.82
CA ILE A 65 -2.68 5.01 -10.27
C ILE A 65 -3.47 6.29 -9.97
N ASN A 66 -4.80 6.26 -10.16
CA ASN A 66 -5.63 7.42 -9.84
C ASN A 66 -5.56 7.76 -8.35
N VAL A 67 -5.51 6.75 -7.49
CA VAL A 67 -5.38 6.96 -6.05
C VAL A 67 -4.01 7.57 -5.73
N LEU A 68 -2.95 7.06 -6.36
CA LEU A 68 -1.60 7.63 -6.20
C LEU A 68 -1.55 9.09 -6.62
N GLN A 69 -2.14 9.41 -7.77
CA GLN A 69 -2.17 10.79 -8.27
C GLN A 69 -2.90 11.70 -7.29
N TRP A 70 -4.01 11.22 -6.74
CA TRP A 70 -4.78 11.98 -5.76
C TRP A 70 -3.95 12.22 -4.49
N MET A 71 -3.28 11.19 -3.98
CA MET A 71 -2.42 11.33 -2.81
C MET A 71 -1.29 12.33 -3.06
N TYR A 72 -0.68 12.24 -4.24
CA TYR A 72 0.39 13.16 -4.63
C TYR A 72 -0.12 14.59 -4.63
N GLY A 73 -1.29 14.83 -5.23
CA GLY A 73 -1.88 16.17 -5.29
C GLY A 73 -2.27 16.73 -3.93
N LYS A 74 -2.64 15.86 -3.00
CA LYS A 74 -3.00 16.26 -1.63
C LYS A 74 -1.78 16.33 -0.71
N LYS A 75 -0.60 15.99 -1.22
CA LYS A 75 0.65 15.97 -0.44
C LYS A 75 0.56 15.02 0.76
N ILE A 76 -0.13 13.90 0.57
CA ILE A 76 -0.22 12.86 1.58
C ILE A 76 1.06 12.02 1.50
N ASP A 77 1.93 12.17 2.50
CA ASP A 77 3.24 11.57 2.49
C ASP A 77 3.25 10.27 3.29
N ILE A 78 2.64 9.24 2.71
CA ILE A 78 2.58 7.90 3.28
C ILE A 78 3.13 6.95 2.21
N PRO A 79 4.02 6.00 2.58
CA PRO A 79 4.54 5.07 1.57
C PRO A 79 3.43 4.19 1.02
N VAL A 80 3.49 3.92 -0.28
CA VAL A 80 2.49 3.13 -0.97
C VAL A 80 3.19 1.98 -1.69
N ILE A 81 2.67 0.76 -1.48
CA ILE A 81 3.07 -0.41 -2.26
C ILE A 81 1.94 -0.68 -3.25
N LEU A 82 2.25 -0.58 -4.53
CA LEU A 82 1.26 -0.89 -5.57
C LEU A 82 1.30 -2.38 -5.85
N ILE A 83 0.13 -3.00 -5.90
CA ILE A 83 -0.01 -4.44 -6.12
C ILE A 83 -0.84 -4.64 -7.38
N THR A 84 -0.45 -5.55 -8.23
CA THR A 84 -1.22 -5.84 -9.43
C THR A 84 -1.30 -7.35 -9.67
N GLY A 85 -2.42 -7.80 -10.20
CA GLY A 85 -2.55 -9.19 -10.61
C GLY A 85 -1.84 -9.47 -11.92
N TYR A 86 -1.47 -8.43 -12.63
CA TYR A 86 -0.87 -8.56 -13.95
C TYR A 86 0.17 -7.48 -14.16
N GLY A 87 1.43 -7.85 -14.02
CA GLY A 87 2.52 -6.89 -14.11
C GLY A 87 2.87 -6.51 -15.53
N SER A 88 3.27 -5.25 -15.71
CA SER A 88 3.87 -4.78 -16.94
C SER A 88 4.86 -3.69 -16.61
N GLU A 89 5.82 -3.47 -17.51
CA GLU A 89 6.81 -2.43 -17.32
C GLU A 89 6.18 -1.04 -17.31
N GLU A 90 5.12 -0.86 -18.11
CA GLU A 90 4.42 0.42 -18.16
C GLU A 90 3.76 0.76 -16.83
N ILE A 91 3.10 -0.22 -16.19
CA ILE A 91 2.48 -0.03 -14.88
C ILE A 91 3.57 0.27 -13.85
N HIS A 92 4.67 -0.45 -13.91
CA HIS A 92 5.80 -0.29 -13.02
C HIS A 92 6.36 1.13 -13.08
N GLU A 93 6.63 1.62 -14.28
CA GLU A 93 7.16 2.96 -14.48
C GLU A 93 6.18 4.04 -14.01
N GLU A 94 4.91 3.87 -14.33
CA GLU A 94 3.88 4.83 -13.93
C GLU A 94 3.70 4.86 -12.41
N ALA A 95 3.76 3.70 -11.76
CA ALA A 95 3.66 3.64 -10.32
C ALA A 95 4.74 4.48 -9.65
N TYR A 96 6.00 4.31 -10.07
CA TYR A 96 7.09 5.07 -9.48
C TYR A 96 7.03 6.55 -9.85
N LYS A 97 6.57 6.86 -11.05
CA LYS A 97 6.37 8.26 -11.46
C LYS A 97 5.45 9.00 -10.51
N TRP A 98 4.41 8.33 -10.01
CA TRP A 98 3.44 8.95 -9.13
C TRP A 98 3.72 8.66 -7.65
N GLY A 99 4.91 8.19 -7.34
CA GLY A 99 5.38 8.14 -5.96
C GLY A 99 5.19 6.83 -5.21
N ALA A 100 4.89 5.73 -5.92
CA ALA A 100 4.86 4.44 -5.24
C ALA A 100 6.25 4.11 -4.71
N SER A 101 6.30 3.60 -3.48
CA SER A 101 7.56 3.21 -2.87
C SER A 101 8.03 1.85 -3.35
N GLU A 102 7.09 0.99 -3.72
CA GLU A 102 7.39 -0.36 -4.16
C GLU A 102 6.23 -0.89 -4.99
N TYR A 103 6.46 -1.97 -5.69
CA TYR A 103 5.50 -2.57 -6.60
C TYR A 103 5.72 -4.08 -6.63
N PHE A 104 4.65 -4.87 -6.61
CA PHE A 104 4.79 -6.30 -6.84
C PHE A 104 3.54 -6.89 -7.49
N VAL A 105 3.70 -8.08 -8.06
CA VAL A 105 2.62 -8.79 -8.73
C VAL A 105 2.02 -9.80 -7.73
N LYS A 106 0.69 -9.89 -7.69
CA LYS A 106 0.00 -10.84 -6.83
C LYS A 106 0.53 -12.25 -7.13
N GLY A 107 0.81 -13.00 -6.08
CA GLY A 107 1.35 -14.33 -6.22
C GLY A 107 2.87 -14.43 -6.20
N GLU A 108 3.57 -13.32 -6.39
CA GLU A 108 5.03 -13.29 -6.29
C GLU A 108 5.52 -13.13 -4.87
N MET A 109 4.65 -12.71 -3.97
CA MET A 109 5.01 -12.46 -2.59
C MET A 109 4.19 -13.38 -1.69
N ASP A 110 4.87 -14.21 -0.90
CA ASP A 110 4.18 -15.11 0.01
C ASP A 110 3.85 -14.44 1.35
N ASN A 111 3.09 -15.15 2.18
CA ASN A 111 2.61 -14.64 3.46
C ASN A 111 3.73 -14.35 4.46
N ILE A 112 4.89 -14.94 4.26
CA ILE A 112 6.02 -14.75 5.17
C ILE A 112 6.81 -13.51 4.78
N ARG A 113 7.05 -13.34 3.48
CA ARG A 113 7.85 -12.21 2.99
C ARG A 113 7.08 -10.90 2.94
N LEU A 114 5.76 -10.96 2.76
CA LEU A 114 4.97 -9.73 2.64
C LEU A 114 5.11 -8.80 3.85
N PRO A 115 4.92 -9.27 5.10
CA PRO A 115 5.08 -8.36 6.24
C PRO A 115 6.49 -7.78 6.34
N VAL A 116 7.50 -8.56 5.97
CA VAL A 116 8.89 -8.08 5.99
C VAL A 116 9.06 -6.96 4.98
N MET A 117 8.53 -7.12 3.77
CA MET A 117 8.59 -6.08 2.75
C MET A 117 7.88 -4.81 3.23
N VAL A 118 6.70 -4.95 3.80
CA VAL A 118 5.92 -3.81 4.31
C VAL A 118 6.73 -3.04 5.34
N GLU A 119 7.34 -3.75 6.28
CA GLU A 119 8.15 -3.13 7.33
C GLU A 119 9.38 -2.44 6.75
N GLN A 120 10.03 -3.06 5.79
CA GLN A 120 11.21 -2.46 5.14
C GLN A 120 10.85 -1.20 4.37
N VAL A 121 9.76 -1.23 3.64
CA VAL A 121 9.29 -0.05 2.88
C VAL A 121 8.95 1.09 3.83
N TYR A 122 8.25 0.78 4.91
CA TYR A 122 7.93 1.81 5.90
C TYR A 122 9.19 2.42 6.51
N ASN A 123 10.13 1.59 6.92
CA ASN A 123 11.35 2.07 7.58
C ASN A 123 12.21 2.89 6.63
N LYS A 124 12.29 2.50 5.36
CA LYS A 124 13.03 3.25 4.35
C LYS A 124 12.40 4.61 4.11
N HIS A 125 11.09 4.67 4.02
CA HIS A 125 10.37 5.93 3.81
C HIS A 125 10.59 6.87 5.00
N LYS A 126 10.50 6.34 6.21
CA LYS A 126 10.71 7.11 7.43
C LYS A 126 12.14 7.68 7.47
N ALA A 127 13.13 6.88 7.09
CA ALA A 127 14.51 7.32 7.05
C ALA A 127 14.72 8.42 6.01
N GLN A 128 14.10 8.30 4.86
CA GLN A 128 14.18 9.30 3.80
C GLN A 128 13.56 10.63 4.24
N ARG A 129 12.44 10.57 4.93
CA ARG A 129 11.79 11.78 5.47
C ARG A 129 12.69 12.47 6.49
N ALA A 130 13.33 11.70 7.36
CA ALA A 130 14.23 12.26 8.37
C ALA A 130 15.41 12.97 7.71
N ARG A 131 15.92 12.42 6.61
CA ARG A 131 17.05 13.04 5.91
C ARG A 131 16.67 14.29 5.13
N SER A 132 15.39 14.40 4.77
CA SER A 132 14.90 15.55 3.98
C SER A 132 14.70 16.80 4.80
N LYS A 133 14.75 16.70 6.12
CA LYS A 133 14.55 17.85 7.02
C LYS A 133 15.84 18.64 7.29
#